data_e707da837e64a842a5b84b829edd98bd
#
_entry.id   e707da837e64a842a5b84b829edd98bd
#
_cell.length_a   1.000
_cell.length_b   1.000
_cell.length_c   1.000
_cell.angle_alpha   90.00
_cell.angle_beta   90.00
_cell.angle_gamma   90.00
#
_symmetry.space_group_name_H-M   'P 1'
#
loop_
_entity.id
_entity.type
_entity.pdbx_description
1 polymer ?
#
loop_
_entity_poly.entity_id
_entity_poly.type
_entity_poly.pdbx_seq_one_letter_code
_entity_poly.pdbx_strand_id
1 'polypeptide(L)'
;MNKSPVVLVIRDGWGIQPGGRAMAQVNGDATLLARTPFHDEIYARYPHSTLSASGEDVGLPHGQMGNSEVGHLNLGAGRVVYQDLTRINLCIREGRLAGNAVLQETFAAAKGKRLHFLGLVSDGGVHSHWEHLVALAQVAKASGVEDILVHAITDGRDTSPTGGAGYLTQLAEGLAPTGAQIATVVGRYFAMDRDKRWERNKLAWDAIVLGRGQRAQKAAPEELRARYALGETDEFLKPLILSHPDEQRVRDGDVVFFFNFRADRTRQLSVAFLDADFAGFDREVWPRVHYVTLTEYDRTYGVPVIFLPQSLTNILGEVVSRAGLKQLRIAETEKYPHVTYFFNGGVEQQFEGEDRVIVPSPKDVATYDLKPEMSAGEVTREVTERLGQYDLVILNFANPDMVGHTGVLEAGIKAVETIDDCVRAVVEKTLSFGGRLLITADHGNCEQMLNPD
;
A
#
# COMPACT_ATOMS: atom_id res chain seq x y z
N MET A 1 39.56 -8.48 -18.15
CA MET A 1 39.74 -7.09 -17.67
C MET A 1 38.72 -6.85 -16.57
N ASN A 2 39.12 -6.25 -15.45
CA ASN A 2 38.20 -5.86 -14.42
C ASN A 2 37.27 -4.74 -14.96
N LYS A 3 36.00 -4.80 -14.62
CA LYS A 3 35.02 -3.75 -14.94
C LYS A 3 35.19 -2.55 -14.02
N SER A 4 34.72 -1.38 -14.47
CA SER A 4 34.60 -0.16 -13.66
C SER A 4 33.14 -0.06 -13.19
N PRO A 5 32.78 -0.66 -12.03
CA PRO A 5 31.39 -0.80 -11.63
C PRO A 5 30.74 0.53 -11.22
N VAL A 6 29.43 0.62 -11.42
CA VAL A 6 28.56 1.57 -10.71
C VAL A 6 27.97 0.84 -9.51
N VAL A 7 28.11 1.40 -8.31
CA VAL A 7 27.58 0.79 -7.09
C VAL A 7 26.54 1.71 -6.46
N LEU A 8 25.32 1.21 -6.26
CA LEU A 8 24.32 1.83 -5.43
C LEU A 8 24.36 1.19 -4.05
N VAL A 9 24.77 1.95 -3.05
CA VAL A 9 24.77 1.56 -1.64
C VAL A 9 23.55 2.13 -0.98
N ILE A 10 22.67 1.26 -0.47
CA ILE A 10 21.46 1.63 0.28
C ILE A 10 21.76 1.35 1.76
N ARG A 11 21.78 2.40 2.57
CA ARG A 11 21.86 2.33 4.03
C ARG A 11 20.44 2.34 4.57
N ASP A 12 19.87 1.16 4.72
CA ASP A 12 18.47 0.97 5.07
C ASP A 12 18.13 1.65 6.41
N GLY A 13 17.10 2.51 6.42
CA GLY A 13 16.69 3.22 7.63
C GLY A 13 17.61 4.35 8.09
N TRP A 14 18.58 4.80 7.28
CA TRP A 14 19.44 5.94 7.59
C TRP A 14 18.79 7.25 7.13
N GLY A 15 17.90 7.80 7.92
CA GLY A 15 17.21 9.06 7.62
C GLY A 15 17.99 10.30 8.03
N ILE A 16 17.38 11.45 7.78
CA ILE A 16 17.88 12.79 8.21
C ILE A 16 16.77 13.46 9.03
N GLN A 17 17.04 13.73 10.30
CA GLN A 17 16.12 14.44 11.19
C GLN A 17 16.20 15.95 10.95
N PRO A 18 15.05 16.63 10.67
CA PRO A 18 15.02 18.08 10.44
C PRO A 18 15.60 18.95 11.55
N GLY A 19 15.54 18.48 12.81
CA GLY A 19 16.10 19.18 13.97
C GLY A 19 17.63 19.20 14.05
N GLY A 20 18.30 18.37 13.23
CA GLY A 20 19.76 18.28 13.17
C GLY A 20 20.43 18.00 14.52
N ARG A 21 21.71 18.33 14.65
CA ARG A 21 22.52 18.05 15.88
C ARG A 21 21.92 18.65 17.15
N ALA A 22 21.18 19.75 17.08
CA ALA A 22 20.57 20.38 18.23
C ALA A 22 19.49 19.52 18.90
N MET A 23 18.80 18.70 18.11
CA MET A 23 17.73 17.83 18.57
C MET A 23 18.14 16.35 18.68
N ALA A 24 19.39 16.01 18.31
CA ALA A 24 19.84 14.63 18.20
C ALA A 24 19.64 13.81 19.50
N GLN A 25 19.93 14.40 20.65
CA GLN A 25 19.73 13.74 21.96
C GLN A 25 18.25 13.55 22.30
N VAL A 26 17.41 14.53 21.99
CA VAL A 26 15.97 14.53 22.29
C VAL A 26 15.25 13.50 21.43
N ASN A 27 15.59 13.45 20.15
CA ASN A 27 14.98 12.53 19.17
C ASN A 27 15.63 11.14 19.20
N GLY A 28 16.76 10.96 19.90
CA GLY A 28 17.53 9.73 19.80
C GLY A 28 18.05 9.47 18.40
N ASP A 29 18.62 10.50 17.76
CA ASP A 29 19.14 10.41 16.39
C ASP A 29 20.48 9.66 16.40
N ALA A 30 20.42 8.35 16.20
CA ALA A 30 21.61 7.50 16.17
C ALA A 30 22.56 7.89 15.03
N THR A 31 22.06 8.46 13.91
CA THR A 31 22.90 8.84 12.77
C THR A 31 23.80 10.04 13.07
N LEU A 32 23.34 10.95 13.94
CA LEU A 32 24.10 12.13 14.38
C LEU A 32 24.85 11.93 15.69
N LEU A 33 24.43 10.97 16.52
CA LEU A 33 25.09 10.63 17.79
C LEU A 33 26.24 9.64 17.61
N ALA A 34 26.21 8.84 16.56
CA ALA A 34 27.27 7.90 16.20
C ALA A 34 28.54 8.64 15.73
N ARG A 35 29.67 7.95 15.89
CA ARG A 35 30.95 8.40 15.35
C ARG A 35 31.11 7.88 13.91
N THR A 36 30.89 8.74 12.94
CA THR A 36 30.88 8.39 11.51
C THR A 36 31.90 9.22 10.71
N PRO A 37 33.22 9.07 10.97
CA PRO A 37 34.23 9.92 10.36
C PRO A 37 34.31 9.78 8.83
N PHE A 38 33.98 8.61 8.28
CA PHE A 38 33.96 8.42 6.83
C PHE A 38 32.75 9.09 6.18
N HIS A 39 31.58 8.98 6.78
CA HIS A 39 30.40 9.70 6.31
C HIS A 39 30.62 11.21 6.33
N ASP A 40 31.18 11.75 7.41
CA ASP A 40 31.51 13.18 7.52
C ASP A 40 32.49 13.61 6.42
N GLU A 41 33.52 12.81 6.11
CA GLU A 41 34.49 13.07 5.04
C GLU A 41 33.84 13.10 3.68
N ILE A 42 33.06 12.06 3.31
CA ILE A 42 32.44 12.00 1.97
C ILE A 42 31.35 13.05 1.80
N TYR A 43 30.61 13.36 2.85
CA TYR A 43 29.57 14.38 2.83
C TYR A 43 30.14 15.79 2.63
N ALA A 44 31.30 16.08 3.21
CA ALA A 44 32.01 17.34 3.00
C ALA A 44 32.68 17.43 1.62
N ARG A 45 33.08 16.30 1.05
CA ARG A 45 33.93 16.27 -0.15
C ARG A 45 33.15 16.13 -1.47
N TYR A 46 32.05 15.38 -1.46
CA TYR A 46 31.30 15.02 -2.66
C TYR A 46 29.96 15.72 -2.75
N PRO A 47 29.40 15.92 -3.96
CA PRO A 47 28.06 16.46 -4.13
C PRO A 47 27.02 15.59 -3.42
N HIS A 48 26.08 16.21 -2.73
CA HIS A 48 24.99 15.55 -2.04
C HIS A 48 23.69 16.35 -2.15
N SER A 49 22.57 15.68 -1.95
CA SER A 49 21.24 16.25 -1.87
C SER A 49 20.37 15.42 -0.93
N THR A 50 19.22 15.94 -0.58
CA THR A 50 18.21 15.22 0.20
C THR A 50 17.09 14.72 -0.70
N LEU A 51 16.48 13.59 -0.34
CA LEU A 51 15.30 13.02 -0.97
C LEU A 51 14.19 12.93 0.07
N SER A 52 12.95 13.19 -0.34
CA SER A 52 11.79 12.84 0.48
C SER A 52 11.69 11.32 0.62
N ALA A 53 11.38 10.86 1.83
CA ALA A 53 11.30 9.43 2.15
C ALA A 53 9.92 9.03 2.70
N SER A 54 8.92 9.93 2.68
CA SER A 54 7.60 9.67 3.26
C SER A 54 6.48 10.37 2.48
N GLY A 55 5.25 9.98 2.73
CA GLY A 55 4.07 10.62 2.16
C GLY A 55 3.98 10.54 0.64
N GLU A 56 3.28 11.50 0.04
CA GLU A 56 2.97 11.51 -1.40
C GLU A 56 4.21 11.57 -2.29
N ASP A 57 5.30 12.17 -1.83
CA ASP A 57 6.55 12.26 -2.58
C ASP A 57 7.16 10.90 -2.91
N VAL A 58 6.81 9.88 -2.14
CA VAL A 58 7.24 8.48 -2.37
C VAL A 58 6.08 7.55 -2.74
N GLY A 59 4.90 8.10 -3.00
CA GLY A 59 3.72 7.34 -3.44
C GLY A 59 2.86 6.80 -2.31
N LEU A 60 3.13 7.18 -1.07
CA LEU A 60 2.35 6.83 0.12
C LEU A 60 1.28 7.90 0.42
N PRO A 61 0.26 7.61 1.24
CA PRO A 61 -0.66 8.62 1.75
C PRO A 61 0.06 9.74 2.51
N HIS A 62 -0.54 10.94 2.51
CA HIS A 62 -0.01 12.08 3.26
C HIS A 62 0.23 11.72 4.74
N GLY A 63 1.41 12.10 5.26
CA GLY A 63 1.81 11.85 6.65
C GLY A 63 2.23 10.40 6.97
N GLN A 64 2.13 9.48 6.00
CA GLN A 64 2.59 8.11 6.21
C GLN A 64 4.10 8.02 6.08
N MET A 65 4.75 7.40 7.06
CA MET A 65 6.18 7.12 7.08
C MET A 65 6.59 6.19 5.94
N GLY A 66 7.77 6.40 5.38
CA GLY A 66 8.37 5.50 4.39
C GLY A 66 8.67 4.12 4.97
N ASN A 67 8.95 3.18 4.08
CA ASN A 67 9.34 1.81 4.42
C ASN A 67 10.23 1.22 3.32
N SER A 68 10.91 0.12 3.63
CA SER A 68 11.87 -0.51 2.71
C SER A 68 11.23 -0.97 1.39
N GLU A 69 9.97 -1.44 1.41
CA GLU A 69 9.28 -1.90 0.20
C GLU A 69 9.13 -0.75 -0.81
N VAL A 70 8.57 0.37 -0.35
CA VAL A 70 8.33 1.56 -1.18
C VAL A 70 9.63 2.22 -1.61
N GLY A 71 10.60 2.35 -0.71
CA GLY A 71 11.89 2.95 -1.01
C GLY A 71 12.64 2.18 -2.11
N HIS A 72 12.77 0.86 -1.98
CA HIS A 72 13.42 0.02 -2.97
C HIS A 72 12.65 -0.06 -4.30
N LEU A 73 11.31 -0.08 -4.23
CA LEU A 73 10.46 -0.04 -5.42
C LEU A 73 10.70 1.24 -6.23
N ASN A 74 10.73 2.40 -5.57
CA ASN A 74 10.97 3.68 -6.23
C ASN A 74 12.39 3.78 -6.80
N LEU A 75 13.41 3.34 -6.04
CA LEU A 75 14.80 3.28 -6.51
C LEU A 75 14.93 2.41 -7.77
N GLY A 76 14.34 1.21 -7.74
CA GLY A 76 14.37 0.29 -8.87
C GLY A 76 13.57 0.78 -10.07
N ALA A 77 12.42 1.40 -9.84
CA ALA A 77 11.58 1.96 -10.88
C ALA A 77 12.14 3.24 -11.52
N GLY A 78 13.02 3.97 -10.79
CA GLY A 78 13.53 5.27 -11.21
C GLY A 78 12.45 6.37 -11.28
N ARG A 79 11.34 6.16 -10.59
CA ARG A 79 10.18 7.07 -10.48
C ARG A 79 9.34 6.76 -9.27
N VAL A 80 8.51 7.71 -8.84
CA VAL A 80 7.54 7.49 -7.76
C VAL A 80 6.47 6.50 -8.23
N VAL A 81 6.28 5.42 -7.48
CA VAL A 81 5.24 4.41 -7.71
C VAL A 81 4.16 4.62 -6.65
N TYR A 82 3.05 5.19 -7.08
CA TYR A 82 1.94 5.49 -6.18
C TYR A 82 1.18 4.24 -5.76
N GLN A 83 0.93 4.07 -4.47
CA GLN A 83 -0.02 3.06 -3.97
C GLN A 83 -1.45 3.39 -4.43
N ASP A 84 -2.33 2.41 -4.48
CA ASP A 84 -3.68 2.59 -5.03
C ASP A 84 -4.45 3.72 -4.33
N LEU A 85 -4.40 3.81 -2.99
CA LEU A 85 -5.04 4.90 -2.25
C LEU A 85 -4.54 6.28 -2.73
N THR A 86 -3.23 6.46 -2.78
CA THR A 86 -2.61 7.73 -3.19
C THR A 86 -2.90 8.03 -4.66
N ARG A 87 -2.84 7.02 -5.54
CA ARG A 87 -3.14 7.14 -6.97
C ARG A 87 -4.58 7.58 -7.22
N ILE A 88 -5.52 7.03 -6.49
CA ILE A 88 -6.94 7.39 -6.59
C ILE A 88 -7.16 8.80 -6.04
N ASN A 89 -6.60 9.12 -4.87
CA ASN A 89 -6.66 10.46 -4.28
C ASN A 89 -6.12 11.54 -5.23
N LEU A 90 -4.98 11.30 -5.86
CA LEU A 90 -4.40 12.19 -6.86
C LEU A 90 -5.31 12.35 -8.08
N CYS A 91 -5.87 11.26 -8.59
CA CYS A 91 -6.80 11.27 -9.72
C CYS A 91 -8.04 12.13 -9.42
N ILE A 92 -8.58 12.02 -8.20
CA ILE A 92 -9.73 12.81 -7.73
C ILE A 92 -9.34 14.29 -7.59
N ARG A 93 -8.26 14.58 -6.88
CA ARG A 93 -7.78 15.94 -6.61
C ARG A 93 -7.47 16.73 -7.89
N GLU A 94 -6.94 16.05 -8.89
CA GLU A 94 -6.61 16.64 -10.19
C GLU A 94 -7.79 16.66 -11.18
N GLY A 95 -8.98 16.24 -10.76
CA GLY A 95 -10.19 16.23 -11.58
C GLY A 95 -10.16 15.24 -12.76
N ARG A 96 -9.22 14.28 -12.75
CA ARG A 96 -9.03 13.31 -13.85
C ARG A 96 -10.02 12.15 -13.84
N LEU A 97 -10.74 11.97 -12.73
CA LEU A 97 -11.69 10.86 -12.57
C LEU A 97 -12.79 10.89 -13.64
N ALA A 98 -13.34 12.05 -13.94
CA ALA A 98 -14.38 12.23 -14.96
C ALA A 98 -13.89 11.90 -16.40
N GLY A 99 -12.59 12.00 -16.67
CA GLY A 99 -11.97 11.64 -17.94
C GLY A 99 -11.66 10.15 -18.12
N ASN A 100 -11.91 9.31 -17.11
CA ASN A 100 -11.64 7.88 -17.21
C ASN A 100 -12.66 7.20 -18.14
N ALA A 101 -12.17 6.58 -19.23
CA ALA A 101 -13.02 5.99 -20.26
C ALA A 101 -13.92 4.86 -19.71
N VAL A 102 -13.40 4.01 -18.82
CA VAL A 102 -14.17 2.91 -18.22
C VAL A 102 -15.28 3.44 -17.31
N LEU A 103 -15.03 4.54 -16.56
CA LEU A 103 -16.10 5.20 -15.80
C LEU A 103 -17.17 5.80 -16.70
N GLN A 104 -16.78 6.44 -17.79
CA GLN A 104 -17.74 7.00 -18.77
C GLN A 104 -18.62 5.92 -19.37
N GLU A 105 -18.05 4.78 -19.78
CA GLU A 105 -18.80 3.63 -20.29
C GLU A 105 -19.72 3.03 -19.22
N THR A 106 -19.22 2.88 -18.00
CA THR A 106 -19.99 2.39 -16.84
C THR A 106 -21.21 3.27 -16.56
N PHE A 107 -21.01 4.58 -16.49
CA PHE A 107 -22.11 5.51 -16.22
C PHE A 107 -23.05 5.69 -17.40
N ALA A 108 -22.56 5.54 -18.62
CA ALA A 108 -23.44 5.45 -19.80
C ALA A 108 -24.35 4.21 -19.74
N ALA A 109 -23.81 3.06 -19.31
CA ALA A 109 -24.62 1.84 -19.12
C ALA A 109 -25.64 1.96 -17.98
N ALA A 110 -25.40 2.83 -17.00
CA ALA A 110 -26.29 3.09 -15.88
C ALA A 110 -27.44 4.06 -16.19
N LYS A 111 -27.43 4.76 -17.33
CA LYS A 111 -28.50 5.70 -17.69
C LYS A 111 -29.82 4.97 -17.85
N GLY A 112 -30.85 5.45 -17.14
CA GLY A 112 -32.18 4.83 -17.11
C GLY A 112 -32.27 3.51 -16.33
N LYS A 113 -31.21 3.19 -15.58
CA LYS A 113 -31.10 2.03 -14.69
C LYS A 113 -30.58 2.49 -13.32
N ARG A 114 -30.46 1.56 -12.38
CA ARG A 114 -29.89 1.87 -11.08
C ARG A 114 -28.40 1.59 -11.05
N LEU A 115 -27.66 2.51 -10.43
CA LEU A 115 -26.27 2.34 -10.09
C LEU A 115 -26.15 2.04 -8.59
N HIS A 116 -25.64 0.88 -8.26
CA HIS A 116 -25.40 0.43 -6.90
C HIS A 116 -23.91 0.51 -6.57
N PHE A 117 -23.52 1.43 -5.72
CA PHE A 117 -22.20 1.43 -5.13
C PHE A 117 -22.16 0.49 -3.92
N LEU A 118 -21.18 -0.41 -3.90
CA LEU A 118 -20.94 -1.37 -2.82
C LEU A 118 -19.51 -1.18 -2.30
N GLY A 119 -19.30 -1.12 -0.99
CA GLY A 119 -17.97 -1.06 -0.42
C GLY A 119 -17.87 -0.56 1.00
N LEU A 120 -16.66 -0.59 1.54
CA LEU A 120 -16.33 -0.21 2.91
C LEU A 120 -16.35 1.31 3.05
N VAL A 121 -17.03 1.80 4.08
CA VAL A 121 -17.20 3.23 4.36
C VAL A 121 -16.44 3.58 5.64
N SER A 122 -15.20 4.02 5.48
CA SER A 122 -14.34 4.57 6.54
C SER A 122 -13.25 5.46 5.94
N ASP A 123 -12.46 6.09 6.76
CA ASP A 123 -11.24 6.84 6.41
C ASP A 123 -9.96 6.03 6.65
N GLY A 124 -10.06 4.78 7.09
CA GLY A 124 -8.91 3.93 7.42
C GLY A 124 -7.92 3.70 6.28
N GLY A 125 -8.35 3.87 5.03
CA GLY A 125 -7.46 3.84 3.87
C GLY A 125 -6.79 2.48 3.59
N VAL A 126 -7.28 1.38 4.21
CA VAL A 126 -6.71 0.04 4.04
C VAL A 126 -7.39 -0.72 2.89
N HIS A 127 -8.69 -0.64 2.77
CA HIS A 127 -9.48 -1.32 1.75
C HIS A 127 -10.21 -0.38 0.80
N SER A 128 -10.57 0.80 1.30
CA SER A 128 -11.36 1.83 0.61
C SER A 128 -11.18 3.17 1.31
N HIS A 129 -11.80 4.20 0.76
CA HIS A 129 -11.96 5.50 1.43
C HIS A 129 -13.35 6.07 1.08
N TRP A 130 -14.09 6.59 2.06
CA TRP A 130 -15.44 7.09 1.84
C TRP A 130 -15.49 8.28 0.86
N GLU A 131 -14.46 9.13 0.82
CA GLU A 131 -14.38 10.24 -0.14
C GLU A 131 -14.28 9.76 -1.59
N HIS A 132 -13.72 8.56 -1.85
CA HIS A 132 -13.73 7.97 -3.19
C HIS A 132 -15.15 7.73 -3.67
N LEU A 133 -16.02 7.21 -2.79
CA LEU A 133 -17.43 6.99 -3.11
C LEU A 133 -18.13 8.32 -3.42
N VAL A 134 -17.90 9.37 -2.62
CA VAL A 134 -18.48 10.69 -2.88
C VAL A 134 -18.05 11.22 -4.25
N ALA A 135 -16.75 11.15 -4.57
CA ALA A 135 -16.24 11.58 -5.87
C ALA A 135 -16.83 10.77 -7.05
N LEU A 136 -16.93 9.45 -6.90
CA LEU A 136 -17.55 8.57 -7.90
C LEU A 136 -19.04 8.91 -8.11
N ALA A 137 -19.80 9.15 -7.04
CA ALA A 137 -21.22 9.52 -7.10
C ALA A 137 -21.42 10.90 -7.77
N GLN A 138 -20.53 11.86 -7.50
CA GLN A 138 -20.55 13.18 -8.15
C GLN A 138 -20.30 13.06 -9.66
N VAL A 139 -19.32 12.26 -10.08
CA VAL A 139 -19.06 12.02 -11.51
C VAL A 139 -20.22 11.26 -12.16
N ALA A 140 -20.81 10.27 -11.48
CA ALA A 140 -21.99 9.55 -11.97
C ALA A 140 -23.17 10.50 -12.20
N LYS A 141 -23.46 11.36 -11.23
CA LYS A 141 -24.54 12.37 -11.34
C LYS A 141 -24.29 13.35 -12.49
N ALA A 142 -23.08 13.86 -12.60
CA ALA A 142 -22.67 14.75 -13.70
C ALA A 142 -22.76 14.06 -15.08
N SER A 143 -22.59 12.73 -15.12
CA SER A 143 -22.75 11.90 -16.33
C SER A 143 -24.23 11.58 -16.65
N GLY A 144 -25.20 12.04 -15.83
CA GLY A 144 -26.62 11.85 -16.06
C GLY A 144 -27.20 10.54 -15.50
N VAL A 145 -26.53 9.94 -14.51
CA VAL A 145 -27.11 8.85 -13.71
C VAL A 145 -28.03 9.45 -12.67
N GLU A 146 -29.29 9.06 -12.66
CA GLU A 146 -30.31 9.65 -11.78
C GLU A 146 -30.53 8.82 -10.51
N ASP A 147 -30.52 7.49 -10.62
CA ASP A 147 -30.83 6.56 -9.53
C ASP A 147 -29.54 5.93 -9.01
N ILE A 148 -29.01 6.49 -7.91
CA ILE A 148 -27.74 6.08 -7.29
C ILE A 148 -28.01 5.56 -5.89
N LEU A 149 -27.66 4.32 -5.65
CA LEU A 149 -27.86 3.60 -4.40
C LEU A 149 -26.53 3.18 -3.79
N VAL A 150 -26.41 3.22 -2.46
CA VAL A 150 -25.21 2.84 -1.73
C VAL A 150 -25.52 1.68 -0.79
N HIS A 151 -24.75 0.62 -0.91
CA HIS A 151 -24.68 -0.50 0.02
C HIS A 151 -23.40 -0.33 0.86
N ALA A 152 -23.54 0.36 1.99
CA ALA A 152 -22.40 0.70 2.84
C ALA A 152 -21.98 -0.49 3.70
N ILE A 153 -20.69 -0.77 3.73
CA ILE A 153 -20.09 -1.73 4.64
C ILE A 153 -19.39 -0.94 5.75
N THR A 154 -19.70 -1.22 7.03
CA THR A 154 -19.03 -0.56 8.16
C THR A 154 -17.74 -1.27 8.54
N ASP A 155 -16.74 -0.51 9.07
CA ASP A 155 -15.38 -0.97 9.34
C ASP A 155 -15.22 -1.51 10.77
N GLY A 156 -14.87 -0.68 11.71
CA GLY A 156 -14.67 -1.03 13.13
C GLY A 156 -13.46 -1.93 13.42
N ARG A 157 -12.60 -2.17 12.43
CA ARG A 157 -11.38 -2.98 12.53
C ARG A 157 -10.12 -2.18 12.19
N ASP A 158 -10.13 -1.49 11.06
CA ASP A 158 -9.04 -0.60 10.63
C ASP A 158 -9.26 0.83 11.16
N THR A 159 -10.44 1.07 11.75
CA THR A 159 -10.85 2.32 12.41
C THR A 159 -11.53 2.02 13.76
N SER A 160 -11.95 3.07 14.47
CA SER A 160 -12.67 2.93 15.74
C SER A 160 -13.87 1.96 15.63
N PRO A 161 -14.07 1.05 16.60
CA PRO A 161 -15.19 0.10 16.58
C PRO A 161 -16.58 0.74 16.52
N THR A 162 -16.70 2.02 16.80
CA THR A 162 -17.96 2.79 16.81
C THR A 162 -17.85 4.08 15.99
N GLY A 163 -16.90 4.16 15.04
CA GLY A 163 -16.69 5.32 14.17
C GLY A 163 -17.69 5.44 13.01
N GLY A 164 -18.32 4.33 12.64
CA GLY A 164 -19.18 4.23 11.45
C GLY A 164 -20.33 5.22 11.40
N ALA A 165 -20.93 5.56 12.55
CA ALA A 165 -21.97 6.59 12.59
C ALA A 165 -21.47 7.98 12.14
N GLY A 166 -20.21 8.31 12.47
CA GLY A 166 -19.56 9.53 11.99
C GLY A 166 -19.30 9.48 10.49
N TYR A 167 -18.74 8.40 9.99
CA TYR A 167 -18.49 8.21 8.55
C TYR A 167 -19.76 8.24 7.72
N LEU A 168 -20.84 7.61 8.17
CA LEU A 168 -22.13 7.65 7.48
C LEU A 168 -22.78 9.05 7.51
N THR A 169 -22.51 9.85 8.54
CA THR A 169 -22.95 11.27 8.56
C THR A 169 -22.20 12.05 7.47
N GLN A 170 -20.87 11.99 7.44
CA GLN A 170 -20.04 12.65 6.43
C GLN A 170 -20.38 12.17 5.01
N LEU A 171 -20.59 10.87 4.84
CA LEU A 171 -21.01 10.30 3.56
C LEU A 171 -22.36 10.85 3.12
N ALA A 172 -23.35 10.89 3.98
CA ALA A 172 -24.69 11.42 3.64
C ALA A 172 -24.63 12.89 3.23
N GLU A 173 -23.83 13.70 3.92
CA GLU A 173 -23.59 15.11 3.57
C GLU A 173 -22.90 15.23 2.19
N GLY A 174 -21.85 14.44 1.93
CA GLY A 174 -21.14 14.43 0.66
C GLY A 174 -21.98 13.94 -0.52
N LEU A 175 -22.91 13.01 -0.29
CA LEU A 175 -23.81 12.47 -1.30
C LEU A 175 -25.05 13.35 -1.56
N ALA A 176 -25.42 14.25 -0.65
CA ALA A 176 -26.63 15.07 -0.77
C ALA A 176 -26.76 15.81 -2.12
N PRO A 177 -25.69 16.41 -2.70
CA PRO A 177 -25.78 17.07 -4.01
C PRO A 177 -26.07 16.12 -5.17
N THR A 178 -25.79 14.82 -5.01
CA THR A 178 -25.99 13.80 -6.05
C THR A 178 -27.37 13.18 -6.06
N GLY A 179 -28.09 13.27 -4.94
CA GLY A 179 -29.35 12.58 -4.71
C GLY A 179 -29.18 11.07 -4.42
N ALA A 180 -27.95 10.60 -4.25
CA ALA A 180 -27.68 9.20 -3.91
C ALA A 180 -28.22 8.85 -2.52
N GLN A 181 -28.72 7.62 -2.37
CA GLN A 181 -29.35 7.14 -1.14
C GLN A 181 -28.62 5.93 -0.58
N ILE A 182 -28.42 5.90 0.75
CA ILE A 182 -27.90 4.71 1.42
C ILE A 182 -29.05 3.70 1.55
N ALA A 183 -28.95 2.59 0.83
CA ALA A 183 -29.99 1.56 0.78
C ALA A 183 -29.83 0.52 1.89
N THR A 184 -28.59 0.08 2.14
CA THR A 184 -28.27 -0.91 3.17
C THR A 184 -27.00 -0.56 3.91
N VAL A 185 -26.90 -1.01 5.17
CA VAL A 185 -25.65 -0.98 5.94
C VAL A 185 -25.39 -2.34 6.56
N VAL A 186 -24.16 -2.83 6.47
CA VAL A 186 -23.77 -4.14 7.01
C VAL A 186 -22.31 -4.11 7.47
N GLY A 187 -21.99 -4.78 8.57
CA GLY A 187 -20.62 -4.89 9.07
C GLY A 187 -19.71 -5.72 8.17
N ARG A 188 -18.44 -5.33 8.11
CA ARG A 188 -17.42 -6.01 7.29
C ARG A 188 -17.20 -7.48 7.64
N TYR A 189 -17.49 -7.90 8.88
CA TYR A 189 -17.46 -9.29 9.29
C TYR A 189 -18.35 -10.19 8.41
N PHE A 190 -19.45 -9.64 7.92
CA PHE A 190 -20.39 -10.35 7.03
C PHE A 190 -20.04 -10.15 5.56
N ALA A 191 -19.91 -8.89 5.11
CA ALA A 191 -19.77 -8.57 3.70
C ALA A 191 -18.34 -8.79 3.16
N MET A 192 -17.32 -8.81 4.01
CA MET A 192 -15.91 -8.84 3.63
C MET A 192 -15.17 -10.04 4.23
N ASP A 193 -15.86 -11.18 4.34
CA ASP A 193 -15.18 -12.44 4.69
C ASP A 193 -14.23 -12.88 3.57
N ARG A 194 -13.11 -13.52 3.94
CA ARG A 194 -12.12 -14.07 3.01
C ARG A 194 -11.76 -15.53 3.28
N ASP A 195 -12.43 -16.15 4.26
CA ASP A 195 -12.13 -17.49 4.74
C ASP A 195 -13.18 -18.53 4.28
N LYS A 196 -13.98 -18.18 3.25
CA LYS A 196 -15.06 -19.01 2.68
C LYS A 196 -16.16 -19.36 3.69
N ARG A 197 -16.41 -18.46 4.63
CA ARG A 197 -17.54 -18.57 5.57
C ARG A 197 -18.78 -17.99 4.90
N TRP A 198 -19.30 -18.75 3.96
CA TRP A 198 -20.36 -18.32 3.04
C TRP A 198 -21.65 -17.89 3.73
N GLU A 199 -21.94 -18.45 4.90
CA GLU A 199 -23.08 -18.05 5.74
C GLU A 199 -23.02 -16.58 6.15
N ARG A 200 -21.83 -15.98 6.23
CA ARG A 200 -21.66 -14.56 6.50
C ARG A 200 -21.99 -13.73 5.26
N ASN A 201 -21.38 -14.09 4.12
CA ASN A 201 -21.64 -13.39 2.87
C ASN A 201 -23.10 -13.48 2.45
N LYS A 202 -23.80 -14.58 2.79
CA LYS A 202 -25.24 -14.73 2.53
C LYS A 202 -26.06 -13.65 3.21
N LEU A 203 -25.73 -13.25 4.44
CA LEU A 203 -26.45 -12.18 5.12
C LEU A 203 -26.32 -10.82 4.39
N ALA A 204 -25.11 -10.52 3.89
CA ALA A 204 -24.91 -9.32 3.08
C ALA A 204 -25.64 -9.41 1.73
N TRP A 205 -25.57 -10.58 1.07
CA TRP A 205 -26.31 -10.84 -0.17
C TRP A 205 -27.81 -10.66 0.01
N ASP A 206 -28.37 -11.26 1.05
CA ASP A 206 -29.81 -11.20 1.35
C ASP A 206 -30.26 -9.74 1.55
N ALA A 207 -29.45 -8.91 2.16
CA ALA A 207 -29.74 -7.49 2.32
C ALA A 207 -29.70 -6.73 0.99
N ILE A 208 -28.67 -6.94 0.19
CA ILE A 208 -28.39 -6.20 -1.05
C ILE A 208 -29.33 -6.62 -2.19
N VAL A 209 -29.57 -7.95 -2.32
CA VAL A 209 -30.28 -8.52 -3.47
C VAL A 209 -31.74 -8.84 -3.13
N LEU A 210 -32.00 -9.35 -1.92
CA LEU A 210 -33.35 -9.77 -1.54
C LEU A 210 -34.07 -8.74 -0.67
N GLY A 211 -33.36 -7.67 -0.19
CA GLY A 211 -33.92 -6.68 0.72
C GLY A 211 -34.28 -7.24 2.10
N ARG A 212 -33.58 -8.32 2.52
CA ARG A 212 -33.80 -9.00 3.80
C ARG A 212 -32.77 -8.57 4.84
N GLY A 213 -33.26 -8.09 5.95
CA GLY A 213 -32.46 -7.60 7.06
C GLY A 213 -33.34 -6.90 8.08
N GLN A 214 -32.74 -6.32 9.09
CA GLN A 214 -33.49 -5.52 10.04
C GLN A 214 -33.81 -4.15 9.39
N ARG A 215 -35.08 -3.76 9.44
CA ARG A 215 -35.51 -2.43 8.96
C ARG A 215 -35.08 -1.36 9.93
N ALA A 216 -34.36 -0.37 9.40
CA ALA A 216 -34.07 0.85 10.14
C ALA A 216 -35.32 1.67 10.36
N GLN A 217 -35.43 2.28 11.54
CA GLN A 217 -36.54 3.20 11.90
C GLN A 217 -36.08 4.66 11.81
N LYS A 218 -34.77 4.87 11.67
CA LYS A 218 -34.12 6.18 11.66
C LYS A 218 -33.13 6.26 10.52
N ALA A 219 -32.51 7.42 10.32
CA ALA A 219 -31.37 7.57 9.41
C ALA A 219 -30.20 6.70 9.85
N ALA A 220 -29.35 6.28 8.88
CA ALA A 220 -28.25 5.34 9.12
C ALA A 220 -27.36 5.72 10.33
N PRO A 221 -26.88 6.97 10.48
CA PRO A 221 -26.04 7.34 11.62
C PRO A 221 -26.73 7.19 12.99
N GLU A 222 -28.02 7.51 13.04
CA GLU A 222 -28.80 7.41 14.28
C GLU A 222 -29.09 5.95 14.65
N GLU A 223 -29.34 5.11 13.64
CA GLU A 223 -29.53 3.67 13.80
C GLU A 223 -28.24 3.01 14.36
N LEU A 224 -27.09 3.38 13.83
CA LEU A 224 -25.81 2.86 14.33
C LEU A 224 -25.57 3.27 15.80
N ARG A 225 -25.80 4.54 16.14
CA ARG A 225 -25.68 4.99 17.55
C ARG A 225 -26.59 4.21 18.50
N ALA A 226 -27.81 3.89 18.06
CA ALA A 226 -28.71 3.05 18.84
C ALA A 226 -28.19 1.62 19.01
N ARG A 227 -27.52 1.08 17.98
CA ARG A 227 -26.88 -0.26 18.02
C ARG A 227 -25.69 -0.29 18.95
N TYR A 228 -24.85 0.75 18.95
CA TYR A 228 -23.72 0.85 19.87
C TYR A 228 -24.18 0.81 21.34
N ALA A 229 -25.30 1.45 21.64
CA ALA A 229 -25.89 1.40 22.97
C ALA A 229 -26.36 -0.01 23.40
N LEU A 230 -26.57 -0.91 22.43
CA LEU A 230 -26.87 -2.33 22.65
C LEU A 230 -25.64 -3.26 22.60
N GLY A 231 -24.41 -2.66 22.48
CA GLY A 231 -23.16 -3.40 22.41
C GLY A 231 -22.81 -3.97 21.04
N GLU A 232 -23.55 -3.64 19.97
CA GLU A 232 -23.21 -4.01 18.60
C GLU A 232 -22.22 -2.97 18.03
N THR A 233 -21.11 -3.41 17.45
CA THR A 233 -20.08 -2.53 16.88
C THR A 233 -20.08 -2.58 15.37
N ASP A 234 -19.37 -1.66 14.72
CA ASP A 234 -19.32 -1.53 13.26
C ASP A 234 -18.92 -2.81 12.56
N GLU A 235 -17.86 -3.50 13.02
CA GLU A 235 -17.37 -4.74 12.39
C GLU A 235 -18.45 -5.82 12.32
N PHE A 236 -19.27 -5.93 13.38
CA PHE A 236 -20.26 -7.00 13.56
C PHE A 236 -21.70 -6.53 13.34
N LEU A 237 -21.91 -5.35 12.76
CA LEU A 237 -23.22 -4.80 12.51
C LEU A 237 -24.03 -5.72 11.60
N LYS A 238 -25.15 -6.24 12.11
CA LYS A 238 -26.07 -7.05 11.32
C LYS A 238 -26.74 -6.21 10.23
N PRO A 239 -27.11 -6.82 9.08
CA PRO A 239 -27.67 -6.08 7.95
C PRO A 239 -28.86 -5.21 8.32
N LEU A 240 -28.75 -3.91 8.01
CA LEU A 240 -29.81 -2.91 8.13
C LEU A 240 -30.33 -2.55 6.74
N ILE A 241 -31.65 -2.50 6.59
CA ILE A 241 -32.34 -2.03 5.40
C ILE A 241 -32.90 -0.63 5.72
N LEU A 242 -32.40 0.39 5.01
CA LEU A 242 -32.73 1.80 5.23
C LEU A 242 -33.87 2.30 4.37
N SER A 243 -34.25 1.56 3.34
CA SER A 243 -35.25 1.91 2.36
C SER A 243 -36.27 0.81 2.15
N HIS A 244 -37.28 1.08 1.32
CA HIS A 244 -38.24 0.04 0.97
C HIS A 244 -37.54 -1.08 0.16
N PRO A 245 -37.64 -2.35 0.59
CA PRO A 245 -36.87 -3.43 -0.01
C PRO A 245 -37.07 -3.64 -1.51
N ASP A 246 -38.31 -3.38 -1.98
CA ASP A 246 -38.70 -3.57 -3.37
C ASP A 246 -38.18 -2.48 -4.30
N GLU A 247 -37.80 -1.33 -3.78
CA GLU A 247 -37.40 -0.16 -4.56
C GLU A 247 -35.89 -0.05 -4.74
N GLN A 248 -35.09 -0.57 -3.80
CA GLN A 248 -33.65 -0.27 -3.73
C GLN A 248 -32.76 -1.51 -3.69
N ARG A 249 -33.26 -2.69 -4.03
CA ARG A 249 -32.46 -3.91 -4.20
C ARG A 249 -31.85 -4.00 -5.61
N VAL A 250 -30.77 -4.75 -5.74
CA VAL A 250 -30.15 -5.03 -7.03
C VAL A 250 -31.04 -5.93 -7.87
N ARG A 251 -31.28 -5.58 -9.14
CA ARG A 251 -32.09 -6.32 -10.12
C ARG A 251 -31.35 -6.55 -11.42
N ASP A 252 -31.95 -7.35 -12.29
CA ASP A 252 -31.48 -7.57 -13.64
C ASP A 252 -31.30 -6.26 -14.41
N GLY A 253 -30.12 -6.13 -15.03
CA GLY A 253 -29.75 -4.98 -15.82
C GLY A 253 -29.21 -3.79 -15.04
N ASP A 254 -29.22 -3.80 -13.71
CA ASP A 254 -28.59 -2.78 -12.90
C ASP A 254 -27.07 -2.79 -13.01
N VAL A 255 -26.42 -1.69 -12.62
CA VAL A 255 -24.97 -1.60 -12.52
C VAL A 255 -24.56 -1.74 -11.07
N VAL A 256 -23.64 -2.66 -10.77
CA VAL A 256 -23.05 -2.83 -9.43
C VAL A 256 -21.59 -2.44 -9.50
N PHE A 257 -21.20 -1.43 -8.75
CA PHE A 257 -19.85 -0.91 -8.69
C PHE A 257 -19.25 -1.12 -7.30
N PHE A 258 -18.31 -2.08 -7.18
CA PHE A 258 -17.58 -2.30 -5.94
C PHE A 258 -16.39 -1.34 -5.87
N PHE A 259 -16.42 -0.36 -4.94
CA PHE A 259 -15.44 0.73 -4.90
C PHE A 259 -14.25 0.50 -3.95
N ASN A 260 -14.09 -0.66 -3.37
CA ASN A 260 -12.87 -1.01 -2.65
C ASN A 260 -11.68 -1.07 -3.62
N PHE A 261 -10.51 -0.61 -3.19
CA PHE A 261 -9.27 -0.74 -3.99
C PHE A 261 -8.41 -1.94 -3.59
N ARG A 262 -8.63 -2.56 -2.42
CA ARG A 262 -7.93 -3.78 -2.00
C ARG A 262 -8.81 -5.02 -2.21
N ALA A 263 -8.29 -5.98 -2.96
CA ALA A 263 -9.03 -7.10 -3.51
C ALA A 263 -9.33 -8.26 -2.53
N ASP A 264 -8.48 -8.49 -1.53
CA ASP A 264 -8.47 -9.74 -0.74
C ASP A 264 -9.81 -10.08 -0.06
N ARG A 265 -10.58 -9.07 0.34
CA ARG A 265 -11.87 -9.22 1.01
C ARG A 265 -13.08 -8.90 0.15
N THR A 266 -12.89 -8.63 -1.14
CA THR A 266 -13.98 -8.35 -2.07
C THR A 266 -14.38 -9.56 -2.88
N ARG A 267 -13.45 -10.51 -3.05
CA ARG A 267 -13.59 -11.64 -3.99
C ARG A 267 -14.79 -12.50 -3.72
N GLN A 268 -15.08 -12.86 -2.46
CA GLN A 268 -16.19 -13.77 -2.15
C GLN A 268 -17.55 -13.19 -2.54
N LEU A 269 -17.80 -11.93 -2.20
CA LEU A 269 -19.06 -11.29 -2.58
C LEU A 269 -19.13 -11.01 -4.09
N SER A 270 -17.98 -10.69 -4.73
CA SER A 270 -17.90 -10.53 -6.19
C SER A 270 -18.24 -11.84 -6.91
N VAL A 271 -17.68 -12.97 -6.48
CA VAL A 271 -17.97 -14.29 -7.08
C VAL A 271 -19.46 -14.62 -6.97
N ALA A 272 -20.13 -14.26 -5.87
CA ALA A 272 -21.56 -14.47 -5.73
C ALA A 272 -22.39 -13.71 -6.79
N PHE A 273 -21.91 -12.55 -7.30
CA PHE A 273 -22.53 -11.83 -8.41
C PHE A 273 -22.14 -12.40 -9.77
N LEU A 274 -20.91 -12.86 -9.95
CA LEU A 274 -20.32 -13.11 -11.27
C LEU A 274 -20.39 -14.57 -11.71
N ASP A 275 -20.23 -15.51 -10.78
CA ASP A 275 -20.10 -16.92 -11.10
C ASP A 275 -21.46 -17.60 -11.30
N ALA A 276 -21.66 -18.17 -12.50
CA ALA A 276 -22.86 -18.95 -12.83
C ALA A 276 -22.95 -20.23 -11.97
N ASP A 277 -21.82 -20.86 -11.71
CA ASP A 277 -21.71 -22.15 -10.98
C ASP A 277 -21.45 -21.94 -9.48
N PHE A 278 -21.73 -20.74 -8.96
CA PHE A 278 -21.53 -20.42 -7.56
C PHE A 278 -22.30 -21.35 -6.63
N ALA A 279 -21.57 -22.02 -5.73
CA ALA A 279 -22.10 -23.01 -4.79
C ALA A 279 -21.91 -22.64 -3.31
N GLY A 280 -21.50 -21.41 -2.99
CA GLY A 280 -21.22 -20.99 -1.62
C GLY A 280 -22.48 -20.91 -0.73
N PHE A 281 -23.60 -20.45 -1.29
CA PHE A 281 -24.92 -20.43 -0.66
C PHE A 281 -26.01 -20.38 -1.73
N ASP A 282 -27.25 -20.69 -1.34
CA ASP A 282 -28.42 -20.52 -2.21
C ASP A 282 -28.74 -19.03 -2.36
N ARG A 283 -28.56 -18.52 -3.60
CA ARG A 283 -28.83 -17.11 -3.92
C ARG A 283 -30.31 -16.76 -3.99
N GLU A 284 -31.19 -17.75 -4.19
CA GLU A 284 -32.63 -17.62 -4.48
C GLU A 284 -32.92 -16.79 -5.74
N VAL A 285 -32.30 -15.62 -5.86
CA VAL A 285 -32.30 -14.73 -7.03
C VAL A 285 -30.86 -14.42 -7.39
N TRP A 286 -30.52 -14.53 -8.67
CA TRP A 286 -29.23 -14.14 -9.19
C TRP A 286 -29.40 -13.06 -10.27
N PRO A 287 -29.29 -11.76 -9.91
CA PRO A 287 -29.46 -10.68 -10.86
C PRO A 287 -28.31 -10.62 -11.84
N ARG A 288 -28.63 -10.45 -13.13
CA ARG A 288 -27.66 -10.24 -14.20
C ARG A 288 -27.32 -8.77 -14.27
N VAL A 289 -26.21 -8.40 -13.68
CA VAL A 289 -25.78 -7.02 -13.53
C VAL A 289 -24.58 -6.68 -14.40
N HIS A 290 -24.42 -5.41 -14.71
CA HIS A 290 -23.14 -4.88 -15.19
C HIS A 290 -22.23 -4.64 -13.98
N TYR A 291 -21.31 -5.57 -13.71
CA TYR A 291 -20.44 -5.52 -12.54
C TYR A 291 -19.14 -4.80 -12.85
N VAL A 292 -18.74 -3.87 -11.99
CA VAL A 292 -17.56 -3.02 -12.17
C VAL A 292 -16.76 -2.99 -10.88
N THR A 293 -15.43 -2.96 -10.99
CA THR A 293 -14.53 -2.88 -9.84
C THR A 293 -13.61 -1.68 -9.91
N LEU A 294 -13.30 -1.06 -8.77
CA LEU A 294 -12.41 0.09 -8.73
C LEU A 294 -10.98 -0.29 -9.13
N THR A 295 -10.49 -1.42 -8.64
CA THR A 295 -9.20 -2.03 -9.00
C THR A 295 -9.41 -3.47 -9.47
N GLU A 296 -8.39 -4.12 -10.03
CA GLU A 296 -8.46 -5.52 -10.45
C GLU A 296 -8.53 -6.45 -9.23
N TYR A 297 -9.68 -7.11 -9.01
CA TYR A 297 -9.82 -8.07 -7.92
C TYR A 297 -9.36 -9.48 -8.30
N ASP A 298 -9.61 -9.86 -9.53
CA ASP A 298 -9.15 -11.10 -10.16
C ASP A 298 -9.23 -10.95 -11.68
N ARG A 299 -8.17 -11.33 -12.40
CA ARG A 299 -8.11 -11.26 -13.87
C ARG A 299 -9.13 -12.14 -14.56
N THR A 300 -9.56 -13.20 -13.88
CA THR A 300 -10.51 -14.17 -14.43
C THR A 300 -11.96 -13.67 -14.47
N TYR A 301 -12.27 -12.58 -13.75
CA TYR A 301 -13.64 -12.05 -13.72
C TYR A 301 -14.10 -11.42 -15.02
N GLY A 302 -13.19 -10.92 -15.84
CA GLY A 302 -13.52 -10.31 -17.14
C GLY A 302 -14.44 -9.09 -17.06
N VAL A 303 -14.43 -8.38 -15.93
CA VAL A 303 -15.26 -7.18 -15.68
C VAL A 303 -14.48 -5.89 -15.95
N PRO A 304 -15.15 -4.77 -16.21
CA PRO A 304 -14.51 -3.46 -16.28
C PRO A 304 -13.80 -3.09 -14.98
N VAL A 305 -12.57 -2.58 -15.08
CA VAL A 305 -11.72 -2.16 -13.97
C VAL A 305 -11.32 -0.71 -14.19
N ILE A 306 -11.56 0.17 -13.20
CA ILE A 306 -11.29 1.60 -13.34
C ILE A 306 -9.79 1.91 -13.25
N PHE A 307 -9.11 1.32 -12.27
CA PHE A 307 -7.67 1.47 -12.05
C PHE A 307 -6.98 0.12 -12.23
N LEU A 308 -6.47 -0.13 -13.42
CA LEU A 308 -5.69 -1.33 -13.69
C LEU A 308 -4.40 -1.35 -12.85
N PRO A 309 -3.86 -2.55 -12.53
CA PRO A 309 -2.56 -2.67 -11.90
C PRO A 309 -1.48 -1.91 -12.68
N GLN A 310 -0.59 -1.25 -11.95
CA GLN A 310 0.51 -0.53 -12.59
C GLN A 310 1.52 -1.55 -13.14
N SER A 311 1.77 -1.50 -14.45
CA SER A 311 2.87 -2.24 -15.05
C SER A 311 4.15 -1.43 -14.92
N LEU A 312 5.12 -1.96 -14.20
CA LEU A 312 6.43 -1.35 -14.05
C LEU A 312 7.37 -1.87 -15.14
N THR A 313 7.38 -1.17 -16.26
CA THR A 313 8.32 -1.40 -17.37
C THR A 313 9.46 -0.37 -17.34
N ASN A 314 10.57 -0.67 -18.00
CA ASN A 314 11.77 0.19 -18.03
C ASN A 314 12.33 0.48 -16.63
N ILE A 315 12.26 -0.49 -15.74
CA ILE A 315 12.93 -0.43 -14.44
C ILE A 315 14.42 -0.66 -14.60
N LEU A 316 15.22 -0.25 -13.61
CA LEU A 316 16.68 -0.25 -13.72
C LEU A 316 17.24 -1.64 -14.08
N GLY A 317 16.78 -2.70 -13.43
CA GLY A 317 17.21 -4.07 -13.69
C GLY A 317 16.96 -4.51 -15.14
N GLU A 318 15.78 -4.19 -15.67
CA GLU A 318 15.41 -4.49 -17.06
C GLU A 318 16.26 -3.70 -18.06
N VAL A 319 16.50 -2.41 -17.80
CA VAL A 319 17.32 -1.56 -18.69
C VAL A 319 18.76 -2.06 -18.77
N VAL A 320 19.34 -2.41 -17.62
CA VAL A 320 20.72 -2.96 -17.54
C VAL A 320 20.82 -4.30 -18.27
N SER A 321 19.83 -5.19 -18.06
CA SER A 321 19.74 -6.48 -18.76
C SER A 321 19.65 -6.30 -20.28
N ARG A 322 18.75 -5.44 -20.77
CA ARG A 322 18.64 -5.16 -22.22
C ARG A 322 19.89 -4.57 -22.86
N ALA A 323 20.72 -3.89 -22.05
CA ALA A 323 22.01 -3.39 -22.49
C ALA A 323 23.11 -4.49 -22.52
N GLY A 324 22.80 -5.74 -22.17
CA GLY A 324 23.75 -6.85 -22.09
C GLY A 324 24.78 -6.70 -20.96
N LEU A 325 24.47 -5.88 -19.94
CA LEU A 325 25.36 -5.59 -18.82
C LEU A 325 25.06 -6.56 -17.65
N LYS A 326 26.10 -6.83 -16.84
CA LYS A 326 25.99 -7.69 -15.66
C LYS A 326 25.68 -6.87 -14.41
N GLN A 327 24.76 -7.37 -13.60
CA GLN A 327 24.35 -6.71 -12.36
C GLN A 327 24.34 -7.70 -11.18
N LEU A 328 24.69 -7.19 -9.99
CA LEU A 328 24.66 -7.92 -8.73
C LEU A 328 23.63 -7.31 -7.78
N ARG A 329 22.84 -8.16 -7.13
CA ARG A 329 21.98 -7.83 -5.99
C ARG A 329 22.57 -8.49 -4.76
N ILE A 330 22.85 -7.73 -3.70
CA ILE A 330 23.43 -8.26 -2.48
C ILE A 330 22.86 -7.59 -1.24
N ALA A 331 22.43 -8.40 -0.30
CA ALA A 331 21.92 -7.98 1.01
C ALA A 331 21.97 -9.15 2.01
N GLU A 332 21.72 -8.84 3.28
CA GLU A 332 21.36 -9.84 4.28
C GLU A 332 19.97 -10.43 4.02
N THR A 333 19.67 -11.58 4.64
CA THR A 333 18.39 -12.29 4.49
C THR A 333 17.18 -11.37 4.70
N GLU A 334 17.23 -10.47 5.71
CA GLU A 334 16.13 -9.55 6.03
C GLU A 334 15.81 -8.56 4.91
N LYS A 335 16.80 -8.18 4.12
CA LYS A 335 16.67 -7.18 3.05
C LYS A 335 16.85 -7.76 1.64
N TYR A 336 16.97 -9.09 1.52
CA TYR A 336 17.09 -9.73 0.21
C TYR A 336 15.85 -9.50 -0.68
N PRO A 337 14.59 -9.61 -0.20
CA PRO A 337 13.43 -9.29 -1.02
C PRO A 337 13.42 -7.84 -1.53
N HIS A 338 13.99 -6.92 -0.74
CA HIS A 338 14.00 -5.49 -1.07
C HIS A 338 14.92 -5.19 -2.26
N VAL A 339 16.15 -5.74 -2.29
CA VAL A 339 17.07 -5.55 -3.42
C VAL A 339 16.73 -6.43 -4.64
N THR A 340 15.78 -7.36 -4.52
CA THR A 340 15.35 -8.28 -5.60
C THR A 340 13.91 -8.00 -6.01
N TYR A 341 12.93 -8.62 -5.37
CA TYR A 341 11.51 -8.55 -5.71
C TYR A 341 10.99 -7.11 -5.80
N PHE A 342 11.16 -6.31 -4.74
CA PHE A 342 10.67 -4.93 -4.73
C PHE A 342 11.43 -4.03 -5.68
N PHE A 343 12.76 -4.12 -5.70
CA PHE A 343 13.60 -3.37 -6.64
C PHE A 343 13.31 -3.72 -8.10
N ASN A 344 12.89 -4.95 -8.37
CA ASN A 344 12.49 -5.43 -9.70
C ASN A 344 10.99 -5.20 -9.97
N GLY A 345 10.34 -4.30 -9.24
CA GLY A 345 8.95 -3.90 -9.53
C GLY A 345 7.90 -4.97 -9.24
N GLY A 346 8.16 -5.88 -8.28
CA GLY A 346 7.28 -6.99 -7.94
C GLY A 346 7.49 -8.23 -8.84
N VAL A 347 8.61 -8.29 -9.56
CA VAL A 347 8.98 -9.44 -10.41
C VAL A 347 9.98 -10.31 -9.68
N GLU A 348 9.61 -11.57 -9.39
CA GLU A 348 10.48 -12.54 -8.72
C GLU A 348 11.61 -13.06 -9.62
N GLN A 349 11.31 -13.17 -10.92
CA GLN A 349 12.25 -13.71 -11.88
C GLN A 349 13.48 -12.80 -12.03
N GLN A 350 14.67 -13.39 -12.06
CA GLN A 350 15.92 -12.71 -12.38
C GLN A 350 15.92 -12.22 -13.84
N PHE A 351 16.45 -11.02 -14.03
CA PHE A 351 16.76 -10.54 -15.38
C PHE A 351 18.02 -11.23 -15.91
N GLU A 352 18.16 -11.31 -17.22
CA GLU A 352 19.38 -11.81 -17.84
C GLU A 352 20.60 -10.97 -17.39
N GLY A 353 21.68 -11.62 -16.93
CA GLY A 353 22.84 -10.96 -16.37
C GLY A 353 22.70 -10.47 -14.92
N GLU A 354 21.61 -10.80 -14.23
CA GLU A 354 21.41 -10.51 -12.81
C GLU A 354 21.85 -11.69 -11.95
N ASP A 355 22.85 -11.48 -11.11
CA ASP A 355 23.26 -12.41 -10.06
C ASP A 355 22.75 -11.90 -8.69
N ARG A 356 22.42 -12.83 -7.80
CA ARG A 356 21.92 -12.56 -6.45
C ARG A 356 22.78 -13.24 -5.40
N VAL A 357 23.22 -12.49 -4.39
CA VAL A 357 23.96 -13.00 -3.24
C VAL A 357 23.19 -12.67 -1.97
N ILE A 358 22.86 -13.72 -1.21
CA ILE A 358 22.21 -13.62 0.09
C ILE A 358 23.24 -13.94 1.16
N VAL A 359 23.47 -13.00 2.08
CA VAL A 359 24.25 -13.25 3.29
C VAL A 359 23.28 -13.56 4.43
N PRO A 360 23.41 -14.69 5.13
CA PRO A 360 22.52 -15.00 6.23
C PRO A 360 22.59 -13.95 7.34
N SER A 361 21.46 -13.39 7.75
CA SER A 361 21.38 -12.58 8.97
C SER A 361 21.62 -13.44 10.20
N PRO A 362 22.12 -12.86 11.32
CA PRO A 362 22.39 -13.59 12.54
C PRO A 362 21.16 -14.34 13.05
N LYS A 363 21.33 -15.62 13.41
CA LYS A 363 20.29 -16.48 14.00
C LYS A 363 20.60 -16.84 15.44
N ASP A 364 21.73 -16.39 15.96
CA ASP A 364 22.27 -16.64 17.30
C ASP A 364 21.76 -15.65 18.35
N VAL A 365 20.99 -14.64 17.93
CA VAL A 365 20.36 -13.63 18.78
C VAL A 365 18.85 -13.55 18.55
N ALA A 366 18.10 -13.18 19.57
CA ALA A 366 16.64 -13.04 19.47
C ALA A 366 16.23 -11.72 18.80
N THR A 367 17.01 -10.66 19.04
CA THR A 367 16.80 -9.32 18.49
C THR A 367 18.15 -8.72 18.10
N TYR A 368 18.17 -7.83 17.11
CA TYR A 368 19.43 -7.32 16.56
C TYR A 368 20.13 -6.23 17.39
N ASP A 369 19.49 -5.71 18.42
CA ASP A 369 20.16 -4.87 19.44
C ASP A 369 21.26 -5.64 20.20
N LEU A 370 21.13 -6.96 20.30
CA LEU A 370 22.15 -7.84 20.88
C LEU A 370 23.35 -8.09 19.97
N LYS A 371 23.23 -7.78 18.68
CA LYS A 371 24.28 -7.92 17.66
C LYS A 371 24.14 -6.86 16.59
N PRO A 372 24.39 -5.56 16.91
CA PRO A 372 24.13 -4.44 16.01
C PRO A 372 24.93 -4.47 14.70
N GLU A 373 26.09 -5.12 14.70
CA GLU A 373 26.89 -5.33 13.49
C GLU A 373 26.25 -6.27 12.51
N MET A 374 25.29 -7.10 12.93
CA MET A 374 24.60 -8.10 12.12
C MET A 374 25.60 -8.90 11.25
N SER A 375 25.39 -8.98 9.95
CA SER A 375 26.31 -9.61 8.99
C SER A 375 26.93 -8.60 8.02
N ALA A 376 26.97 -7.30 8.37
CA ALA A 376 27.46 -6.24 7.48
C ALA A 376 28.92 -6.47 7.03
N GLY A 377 29.77 -6.98 7.92
CA GLY A 377 31.16 -7.32 7.59
C GLY A 377 31.27 -8.40 6.51
N GLU A 378 30.41 -9.43 6.57
CA GLU A 378 30.36 -10.48 5.55
C GLU A 378 29.80 -9.97 4.23
N VAL A 379 28.74 -9.15 4.26
CA VAL A 379 28.20 -8.46 3.07
C VAL A 379 29.30 -7.64 2.40
N THR A 380 30.09 -6.90 3.20
CA THR A 380 31.22 -6.08 2.71
C THR A 380 32.29 -6.93 2.04
N ARG A 381 32.66 -8.05 2.64
CA ARG A 381 33.65 -9.00 2.06
C ARG A 381 33.13 -9.54 0.72
N GLU A 382 31.89 -10.07 0.72
CA GLU A 382 31.28 -10.68 -0.45
C GLU A 382 31.16 -9.70 -1.63
N VAL A 383 30.77 -8.44 -1.38
CA VAL A 383 30.66 -7.44 -2.45
C VAL A 383 32.04 -7.00 -2.96
N THR A 384 33.00 -6.75 -2.07
CA THR A 384 34.33 -6.26 -2.46
C THR A 384 35.13 -7.27 -3.28
N GLU A 385 34.96 -8.57 -3.02
CA GLU A 385 35.58 -9.68 -3.81
C GLU A 385 34.97 -9.79 -5.22
N ARG A 386 33.71 -9.31 -5.43
CA ARG A 386 32.97 -9.47 -6.69
C ARG A 386 32.90 -8.22 -7.57
N LEU A 387 33.20 -7.05 -7.03
CA LEU A 387 33.00 -5.76 -7.71
C LEU A 387 33.49 -5.73 -9.15
N GLY A 388 34.68 -6.28 -9.42
CA GLY A 388 35.29 -6.27 -10.75
C GLY A 388 34.61 -7.16 -11.81
N GLN A 389 33.57 -7.91 -11.44
CA GLN A 389 32.84 -8.82 -12.33
C GLN A 389 31.56 -8.19 -12.90
N TYR A 390 31.06 -7.09 -12.32
CA TYR A 390 29.77 -6.48 -12.62
C TYR A 390 29.89 -5.06 -13.15
N ASP A 391 28.91 -4.64 -13.90
CA ASP A 391 28.74 -3.26 -14.39
C ASP A 391 27.92 -2.44 -13.39
N LEU A 392 26.93 -3.07 -12.74
CA LEU A 392 26.08 -2.47 -11.71
C LEU A 392 26.04 -3.38 -10.48
N VAL A 393 26.13 -2.78 -9.29
CA VAL A 393 25.93 -3.48 -8.01
C VAL A 393 24.89 -2.71 -7.20
N ILE A 394 23.86 -3.41 -6.73
CA ILE A 394 22.88 -2.91 -5.78
C ILE A 394 23.14 -3.59 -4.45
N LEU A 395 23.55 -2.82 -3.47
CA LEU A 395 23.95 -3.28 -2.14
C LEU A 395 23.05 -2.64 -1.09
N ASN A 396 22.50 -3.45 -0.19
CA ASN A 396 21.77 -2.96 0.98
C ASN A 396 22.52 -3.38 2.26
N PHE A 397 22.67 -2.42 3.18
CA PHE A 397 23.06 -2.62 4.57
C PHE A 397 21.85 -2.48 5.47
N ALA A 398 21.42 -3.56 6.08
CA ALA A 398 20.18 -3.69 6.83
C ALA A 398 20.19 -3.04 8.22
N ASN A 399 21.39 -2.79 8.77
CA ASN A 399 21.61 -2.57 10.18
C ASN A 399 20.83 -1.37 10.76
N PRO A 400 20.85 -0.14 10.17
CA PRO A 400 20.18 0.99 10.78
C PRO A 400 18.68 0.76 10.91
N ASP A 401 18.03 0.10 9.94
CA ASP A 401 16.61 -0.20 10.02
C ASP A 401 16.30 -1.33 11.01
N MET A 402 16.97 -2.47 10.86
CA MET A 402 16.66 -3.64 11.66
C MET A 402 16.96 -3.44 13.14
N VAL A 403 18.06 -2.74 13.47
CA VAL A 403 18.40 -2.38 14.85
C VAL A 403 17.52 -1.23 15.33
N GLY A 404 17.23 -0.24 14.48
CA GLY A 404 16.32 0.87 14.78
C GLY A 404 14.95 0.42 15.27
N HIS A 405 14.39 -0.63 14.67
CA HIS A 405 13.12 -1.23 15.10
C HIS A 405 13.12 -1.78 16.53
N THR A 406 14.28 -2.01 17.14
CA THR A 406 14.36 -2.47 18.54
C THR A 406 14.15 -1.34 19.56
N GLY A 407 14.31 -0.07 19.15
CA GLY A 407 14.20 1.11 20.00
C GLY A 407 15.38 1.29 20.97
N VAL A 408 16.45 0.48 20.86
CA VAL A 408 17.65 0.56 21.73
C VAL A 408 18.68 1.51 21.11
N LEU A 409 18.72 2.75 21.59
CA LEU A 409 19.55 3.83 21.01
C LEU A 409 21.04 3.49 20.91
N GLU A 410 21.64 2.92 21.98
CA GLU A 410 23.04 2.54 21.97
C GLU A 410 23.36 1.49 20.89
N ALA A 411 22.44 0.56 20.67
CA ALA A 411 22.57 -0.41 19.60
C ALA A 411 22.44 0.23 18.21
N GLY A 412 21.50 1.18 18.04
CA GLY A 412 21.38 1.98 16.82
C GLY A 412 22.65 2.76 16.50
N ILE A 413 23.25 3.42 17.49
CA ILE A 413 24.55 4.10 17.35
C ILE A 413 25.62 3.12 16.86
N LYS A 414 25.72 1.95 17.49
CA LYS A 414 26.70 0.94 17.11
C LYS A 414 26.47 0.39 15.70
N ALA A 415 25.22 0.19 15.29
CA ALA A 415 24.85 -0.21 13.95
C ALA A 415 25.32 0.82 12.91
N VAL A 416 25.06 2.10 13.17
CA VAL A 416 25.47 3.21 12.30
C VAL A 416 26.98 3.31 12.16
N GLU A 417 27.74 3.18 13.27
CA GLU A 417 29.21 3.16 13.27
C GLU A 417 29.77 1.98 12.46
N THR A 418 29.17 0.80 12.58
CA THR A 418 29.54 -0.39 11.82
C THR A 418 29.38 -0.15 10.31
N ILE A 419 28.26 0.49 9.92
CA ILE A 419 28.02 0.78 8.50
C ILE A 419 28.98 1.84 7.95
N ASP A 420 29.42 2.79 8.77
CA ASP A 420 30.42 3.78 8.33
C ASP A 420 31.70 3.11 7.85
N ASP A 421 32.23 2.12 8.61
CA ASP A 421 33.41 1.35 8.27
C ASP A 421 33.18 0.44 7.04
N CYS A 422 32.02 -0.20 6.96
CA CYS A 422 31.66 -1.07 5.82
C CYS A 422 31.54 -0.27 4.52
N VAL A 423 30.89 0.89 4.56
CA VAL A 423 30.77 1.79 3.40
C VAL A 423 32.11 2.29 2.96
N ARG A 424 33.02 2.64 3.90
CA ARG A 424 34.41 3.03 3.57
C ARG A 424 35.10 1.96 2.72
N ALA A 425 35.06 0.70 3.17
CA ALA A 425 35.71 -0.41 2.46
C ALA A 425 35.15 -0.61 1.04
N VAL A 426 33.83 -0.50 0.89
CA VAL A 426 33.15 -0.61 -0.42
C VAL A 426 33.55 0.56 -1.33
N VAL A 427 33.57 1.80 -0.80
CA VAL A 427 33.96 2.99 -1.58
C VAL A 427 35.40 2.91 -2.06
N GLU A 428 36.33 2.64 -1.15
CA GLU A 428 37.76 2.54 -1.48
C GLU A 428 38.02 1.46 -2.56
N LYS A 429 37.36 0.32 -2.39
CA LYS A 429 37.49 -0.79 -3.36
C LYS A 429 36.91 -0.44 -4.72
N THR A 430 35.72 0.19 -4.75
CA THR A 430 35.06 0.60 -6.00
C THR A 430 35.92 1.61 -6.76
N LEU A 431 36.42 2.62 -6.05
CA LEU A 431 37.29 3.65 -6.64
C LEU A 431 38.61 3.05 -7.17
N SER A 432 39.13 2.01 -6.53
CA SER A 432 40.35 1.31 -7.03
C SER A 432 40.16 0.63 -8.38
N PHE A 433 38.90 0.32 -8.76
CA PHE A 433 38.52 -0.14 -10.09
C PHE A 433 38.19 0.97 -11.09
N GLY A 434 38.29 2.24 -10.69
CA GLY A 434 37.80 3.39 -11.47
C GLY A 434 36.28 3.47 -11.56
N GLY A 435 35.59 2.79 -10.63
CA GLY A 435 34.12 2.76 -10.52
C GLY A 435 33.55 4.06 -9.96
N ARG A 436 32.23 4.09 -9.84
CA ARG A 436 31.44 5.20 -9.29
C ARG A 436 30.45 4.70 -8.26
N LEU A 437 30.09 5.53 -7.29
CA LEU A 437 29.12 5.18 -6.25
C LEU A 437 28.02 6.23 -6.15
N LEU A 438 26.86 5.72 -5.79
CA LEU A 438 25.72 6.47 -5.25
C LEU A 438 25.45 5.86 -3.87
N ILE A 439 25.44 6.69 -2.83
CA ILE A 439 25.13 6.27 -1.46
C ILE A 439 23.83 6.96 -1.06
N THR A 440 22.85 6.18 -0.66
CA THR A 440 21.51 6.67 -0.29
C THR A 440 20.94 5.92 0.90
N ALA A 441 19.78 6.33 1.35
CA ALA A 441 18.85 5.53 2.14
C ALA A 441 17.56 5.35 1.34
N ASP A 442 16.75 4.40 1.73
CA ASP A 442 15.44 4.12 1.16
C ASP A 442 14.29 4.74 1.97
N HIS A 443 14.47 4.85 3.27
CA HIS A 443 13.61 5.56 4.23
C HIS A 443 14.40 5.93 5.49
N GLY A 444 13.75 6.55 6.48
CA GLY A 444 14.29 6.85 7.79
C GLY A 444 13.83 5.84 8.85
N ASN A 445 14.63 5.66 9.89
CA ASN A 445 14.33 4.91 11.11
C ASN A 445 15.26 5.38 12.26
N CYS A 446 16.59 5.20 12.10
CA CYS A 446 17.57 5.50 13.15
C CYS A 446 17.76 7.00 13.44
N GLU A 447 17.26 7.89 12.64
CA GLU A 447 17.30 9.34 12.90
C GLU A 447 16.30 9.79 13.96
N GLN A 448 15.36 8.90 14.35
CA GLN A 448 14.40 9.18 15.42
C GLN A 448 14.02 7.89 16.16
N MET A 449 14.83 7.52 17.15
CA MET A 449 14.60 6.30 17.96
C MET A 449 13.90 6.60 19.28
N LEU A 450 13.75 7.86 19.68
CA LEU A 450 13.01 8.28 20.86
C LEU A 450 11.81 9.13 20.46
N ASN A 451 10.71 8.96 21.19
CA ASN A 451 9.56 9.86 21.07
C ASN A 451 9.82 11.07 21.98
N PRO A 452 9.89 12.29 21.44
CA PRO A 452 10.15 13.49 22.26
C PRO A 452 8.96 13.91 23.15
N ASP A 453 7.78 13.30 23.01
CA ASP A 453 6.55 13.61 23.77
C ASP A 453 6.37 12.75 25.01
#